data_fcdc4114813ffbdb00c198edb7adc03b
#
_entry.id   fcdc4114813ffbdb00c198edb7adc03b
#
_cell.length_a   1.000
_cell.length_b   1.000
_cell.length_c   1.000
_cell.angle_alpha   90.00
_cell.angle_beta   90.00
_cell.angle_gamma   90.00
#
_symmetry.space_group_name_H-M   'P 1'
#
loop_
_entity.id
_entity.type
_entity.pdbx_description
1 polymer ?
#
loop_
_entity_poly.entity_id
_entity_poly.type
_entity_poly.pdbx_seq_one_letter_code
_entity_poly.pdbx_strand_id
1 'polypeptide(L)'
;NDAVGYRAGTVQAYKPPGVTGLLELPLNIQDTALFYPGRMNLTEKDATIACDSLMENSRRFGGALTLLWHDRSMAPERLWGDFYRDLLGKFEADGAWIGPAGKAVQWFRKRRSVVFEKVEWAGDGIEVRVKSTAGAPADDGLPGLLLRVHSRCPGEWPVRKNPEEVPLNIN
;
A
#
# COMPACT_ATOMS: atom_id res chain seq x y z
N ASN A 1 -1.11 -1.01 22.55
CA ASN A 1 -1.47 -1.24 21.14
C ASN A 1 -1.78 -2.70 20.92
N ASP A 2 -3.06 -3.05 20.93
CA ASP A 2 -3.54 -4.43 20.88
C ASP A 2 -4.25 -4.71 19.56
N ALA A 3 -3.73 -4.11 18.47
CA ALA A 3 -4.30 -4.24 17.15
C ALA A 3 -3.22 -4.26 16.07
N VAL A 4 -3.49 -5.00 15.03
CA VAL A 4 -2.79 -4.98 13.75
C VAL A 4 -3.74 -4.40 12.69
N GLY A 5 -3.19 -3.73 11.67
CA GLY A 5 -3.97 -3.22 10.56
C GLY A 5 -4.26 -1.72 10.61
N TYR A 6 -5.51 -1.35 10.47
CA TYR A 6 -5.93 0.03 10.19
C TYR A 6 -5.99 0.94 11.42
N ARG A 7 -4.89 1.09 12.15
CA ARG A 7 -4.85 1.93 13.38
C ARG A 7 -5.24 3.38 13.17
N ALA A 8 -4.92 3.93 11.99
CA ALA A 8 -5.33 5.27 11.59
C ALA A 8 -6.57 5.28 10.65
N GLY A 9 -7.30 4.16 10.57
CA GLY A 9 -8.45 3.99 9.68
C GLY A 9 -8.10 3.85 8.20
N THR A 10 -6.82 3.84 7.84
CA THR A 10 -6.35 3.79 6.45
C THR A 10 -4.98 3.13 6.32
N VAL A 11 -4.67 2.63 5.12
CA VAL A 11 -3.32 2.26 4.66
C VAL A 11 -2.76 3.29 3.66
N GLN A 12 -3.49 4.38 3.41
CA GLN A 12 -3.01 5.45 2.54
C GLN A 12 -2.18 6.44 3.36
N ALA A 13 -1.06 6.90 2.79
CA ALA A 13 -0.37 8.04 3.35
C ALA A 13 -1.34 9.23 3.42
N TYR A 14 -1.37 9.97 4.52
CA TYR A 14 -2.25 11.12 4.66
C TYR A 14 -1.50 12.33 5.22
N LYS A 15 -2.11 13.50 5.03
CA LYS A 15 -1.60 14.75 5.56
C LYS A 15 -2.29 15.02 6.90
N PRO A 16 -1.55 15.08 8.01
CA PRO A 16 -2.14 15.42 9.30
C PRO A 16 -2.74 16.83 9.28
N PRO A 17 -3.87 17.07 9.97
CA PRO A 17 -4.46 18.40 10.07
C PRO A 17 -3.48 19.44 10.65
N GLY A 18 -3.48 20.64 10.11
CA GLY A 18 -2.63 21.75 10.59
C GLY A 18 -1.15 21.66 10.24
N VAL A 19 -0.69 20.60 9.55
CA VAL A 19 0.72 20.44 9.19
C VAL A 19 0.91 20.52 7.68
N THR A 20 1.90 21.32 7.24
CA THR A 20 2.26 21.44 5.83
C THR A 20 3.49 20.60 5.52
N GLY A 21 3.51 19.99 4.33
CA GLY A 21 4.67 19.24 3.82
C GLY A 21 4.92 17.87 4.43
N LEU A 22 4.21 17.47 5.50
CA LEU A 22 4.31 16.17 6.12
C LEU A 22 3.29 15.18 5.52
N LEU A 23 3.72 13.95 5.30
CA LEU A 23 2.85 12.80 5.06
C LEU A 23 3.09 11.78 6.15
N GLU A 24 2.03 11.30 6.76
CA GLU A 24 2.07 10.20 7.70
C GLU A 24 1.80 8.89 6.95
N LEU A 25 2.65 7.90 7.21
CA LEU A 25 2.43 6.50 6.81
C LEU A 25 1.91 5.77 8.05
N PRO A 26 0.64 5.31 8.04
CA PRO A 26 0.10 4.56 9.16
C PRO A 26 0.87 3.27 9.42
N LEU A 27 1.20 3.00 10.68
CA LEU A 27 1.78 1.73 11.07
C LEU A 27 0.71 0.64 11.05
N ASN A 28 0.93 -0.41 10.27
CA ASN A 28 -0.04 -1.49 10.08
C ASN A 28 0.36 -2.77 10.79
N ILE A 29 1.59 -3.21 10.64
CA ILE A 29 2.08 -4.48 11.16
C ILE A 29 3.25 -4.22 12.09
N GLN A 30 3.19 -4.76 13.29
CA GLN A 30 4.26 -4.64 14.28
C GLN A 30 4.42 -5.96 15.01
N ASP A 31 5.66 -6.44 15.12
CA ASP A 31 6.03 -7.70 15.78
C ASP A 31 5.49 -7.82 17.21
N THR A 32 5.73 -6.81 18.01
CA THR A 32 5.27 -6.81 19.41
C THR A 32 3.76 -6.71 19.54
N ALA A 33 3.06 -6.10 18.57
CA ALA A 33 1.61 -6.11 18.57
C ALA A 33 1.07 -7.51 18.29
N LEU A 34 1.68 -8.23 17.36
CA LEU A 34 1.27 -9.58 17.00
C LEU A 34 1.56 -10.60 18.12
N PHE A 35 2.79 -10.63 18.62
CA PHE A 35 3.30 -11.78 19.36
C PHE A 35 3.54 -11.54 20.84
N TYR A 36 3.61 -10.31 21.32
CA TYR A 36 3.96 -10.06 22.72
C TYR A 36 2.83 -10.49 23.66
N PRO A 37 3.13 -11.21 24.77
CA PRO A 37 2.12 -11.76 25.68
C PRO A 37 1.15 -10.74 26.29
N GLY A 38 1.53 -9.50 26.44
CA GLY A 38 0.67 -8.41 26.90
C GLY A 38 -0.09 -7.69 25.79
N ARG A 39 -0.09 -8.21 24.56
CA ARG A 39 -0.74 -7.66 23.36
C ARG A 39 -1.69 -8.68 22.76
N MET A 40 -1.68 -8.81 21.43
CA MET A 40 -2.55 -9.78 20.76
C MET A 40 -2.15 -11.24 21.04
N ASN A 41 -0.88 -11.50 21.33
CA ASN A 41 -0.35 -12.83 21.66
C ASN A 41 -0.80 -13.92 20.68
N LEU A 42 -0.71 -13.60 19.38
CA LEU A 42 -1.16 -14.50 18.33
C LEU A 42 -0.20 -15.67 18.14
N THR A 43 -0.75 -16.81 17.72
CA THR A 43 0.06 -17.84 17.06
C THR A 43 0.57 -17.34 15.71
N GLU A 44 1.63 -17.95 15.18
CA GLU A 44 2.12 -17.62 13.83
C GLU A 44 1.03 -17.82 12.78
N LYS A 45 0.20 -18.86 12.93
CA LYS A 45 -0.95 -19.12 12.06
C LYS A 45 -1.94 -17.96 12.07
N ASP A 46 -2.32 -17.48 13.23
CA ASP A 46 -3.31 -16.39 13.35
C ASP A 46 -2.71 -15.06 12.88
N ALA A 47 -1.43 -14.83 13.16
CA ALA A 47 -0.69 -13.67 12.65
C ALA A 47 -0.62 -13.70 11.11
N THR A 48 -0.38 -14.86 10.51
CA THR A 48 -0.41 -15.06 9.06
C THR A 48 -1.76 -14.67 8.48
N ILE A 49 -2.86 -15.18 9.03
CA ILE A 49 -4.22 -14.86 8.57
C ILE A 49 -4.48 -13.34 8.63
N ALA A 50 -4.07 -12.70 9.73
CA ALA A 50 -4.23 -11.25 9.87
C ALA A 50 -3.41 -10.47 8.83
N CYS A 51 -2.16 -10.86 8.59
CA CYS A 51 -1.29 -10.22 7.60
C CYS A 51 -1.79 -10.46 6.16
N ASP A 52 -2.22 -11.68 5.84
CA ASP A 52 -2.77 -12.03 4.51
C ASP A 52 -4.02 -11.19 4.19
N SER A 53 -4.88 -10.95 5.18
CA SER A 53 -6.04 -10.06 5.03
C SER A 53 -5.65 -8.62 4.72
N LEU A 54 -4.58 -8.11 5.33
CA LEU A 54 -4.07 -6.76 5.06
C LEU A 54 -3.44 -6.67 3.66
N MET A 55 -2.72 -7.71 3.24
CA MET A 55 -2.15 -7.80 1.89
C MET A 55 -3.25 -7.75 0.83
N GLU A 56 -4.27 -8.61 0.95
CA GLU A 56 -5.39 -8.66 0.00
C GLU A 56 -6.13 -7.32 -0.07
N ASN A 57 -6.40 -6.69 1.06
CA ASN A 57 -7.02 -5.37 1.10
C ASN A 57 -6.15 -4.31 0.42
N SER A 58 -4.83 -4.35 0.63
CA SER A 58 -3.91 -3.40 0.01
C SER A 58 -3.81 -3.62 -1.50
N ARG A 59 -3.84 -4.87 -1.97
CA ARG A 59 -3.94 -5.20 -3.39
C ARG A 59 -5.21 -4.64 -4.00
N ARG A 60 -6.35 -4.86 -3.34
CA ARG A 60 -7.67 -4.48 -3.84
C ARG A 60 -7.88 -2.96 -3.86
N PHE A 61 -7.47 -2.26 -2.81
CA PHE A 61 -7.76 -0.84 -2.62
C PHE A 61 -6.55 0.08 -2.81
N GLY A 62 -5.37 -0.49 -2.97
CA GLY A 62 -4.11 0.24 -2.98
C GLY A 62 -3.70 0.71 -1.58
N GLY A 63 -2.52 1.33 -1.48
CA GLY A 63 -1.99 1.85 -0.24
C GLY A 63 -0.55 1.41 0.01
N ALA A 64 -0.10 1.56 1.25
CA ALA A 64 1.18 1.06 1.71
C ALA A 64 1.00 0.36 3.06
N LEU A 65 1.56 -0.84 3.18
CA LEU A 65 1.67 -1.52 4.47
C LEU A 65 3.00 -1.16 5.11
N THR A 66 2.93 -0.49 6.25
CA THR A 66 4.12 -0.13 7.03
C THR A 66 4.38 -1.21 8.07
N LEU A 67 5.56 -1.82 8.00
CA LEU A 67 6.03 -2.83 8.92
C LEU A 67 7.03 -2.22 9.89
N LEU A 68 6.88 -2.52 11.17
CA LEU A 68 7.86 -2.24 12.22
C LEU A 68 8.29 -3.55 12.87
N TRP A 69 9.56 -3.88 12.71
CA TRP A 69 10.14 -5.07 13.31
C TRP A 69 11.37 -4.68 14.12
N HIS A 70 11.41 -5.09 15.38
CA HIS A 70 12.53 -4.75 16.24
C HIS A 70 13.69 -5.72 16.03
N ASP A 71 14.90 -5.25 16.19
CA ASP A 71 16.13 -6.06 16.15
C ASP A 71 16.09 -7.23 17.14
N ARG A 72 15.62 -6.97 18.36
CA ARG A 72 15.45 -7.99 19.40
C ARG A 72 14.49 -9.12 19.02
N SER A 73 13.59 -8.87 18.09
CA SER A 73 12.63 -9.88 17.62
C SER A 73 13.28 -10.90 16.67
N MET A 74 14.47 -10.58 16.17
CA MET A 74 15.30 -11.49 15.38
C MET A 74 16.18 -12.39 16.28
N ALA A 75 16.30 -12.06 17.56
CA ALA A 75 17.14 -12.78 18.51
C ALA A 75 16.51 -14.11 18.94
N PRO A 76 17.33 -15.08 19.38
CA PRO A 76 16.86 -16.42 19.79
C PRO A 76 15.80 -16.41 20.88
N GLU A 77 15.76 -15.37 21.72
CA GLU A 77 14.79 -15.26 22.82
C GLU A 77 13.34 -15.10 22.36
N ARG A 78 13.12 -14.59 21.14
CA ARG A 78 11.77 -14.34 20.60
C ARG A 78 11.40 -15.20 19.41
N LEU A 79 12.38 -15.57 18.58
CA LEU A 79 12.22 -16.45 17.39
C LEU A 79 11.23 -15.94 16.35
N TRP A 80 10.96 -14.63 16.29
CA TRP A 80 10.01 -14.04 15.32
C TRP A 80 10.68 -13.62 14.01
N GLY A 81 11.96 -13.94 13.86
CA GLY A 81 12.74 -13.62 12.65
C GLY A 81 12.33 -14.44 11.44
N ASP A 82 11.98 -15.70 11.62
CA ASP A 82 11.54 -16.58 10.54
C ASP A 82 10.19 -16.09 10.00
N PHE A 83 9.25 -15.81 10.87
CA PHE A 83 7.97 -15.21 10.46
C PHE A 83 8.16 -13.91 9.65
N TYR A 84 9.09 -13.05 10.07
CA TYR A 84 9.37 -11.81 9.33
C TYR A 84 9.90 -12.09 7.92
N ARG A 85 10.83 -13.02 7.76
CA ARG A 85 11.37 -13.41 6.45
C ARG A 85 10.30 -13.99 5.55
N ASP A 86 9.47 -14.87 6.10
CA ASP A 86 8.36 -15.48 5.36
C ASP A 86 7.33 -14.44 4.93
N LEU A 87 7.01 -13.48 5.79
CA LEU A 87 6.11 -12.37 5.48
C LEU A 87 6.66 -11.49 4.34
N LEU A 88 7.95 -11.14 4.37
CA LEU A 88 8.59 -10.39 3.28
C LEU A 88 8.60 -11.19 1.98
N GLY A 89 8.91 -12.49 2.04
CA GLY A 89 8.85 -13.37 0.86
C GLY A 89 7.46 -13.45 0.24
N LYS A 90 6.40 -13.44 1.06
CA LYS A 90 5.01 -13.35 0.57
C LYS A 90 4.74 -12.01 -0.15
N PHE A 91 5.19 -10.89 0.42
CA PHE A 91 5.02 -9.59 -0.24
C PHE A 91 5.74 -9.53 -1.59
N GLU A 92 6.97 -10.05 -1.67
CA GLU A 92 7.72 -10.12 -2.93
C GLU A 92 7.01 -11.01 -3.96
N ALA A 93 6.55 -12.19 -3.55
CA ALA A 93 5.83 -13.12 -4.42
C ALA A 93 4.50 -12.52 -4.94
N ASP A 94 3.87 -11.64 -4.18
CA ASP A 94 2.66 -10.92 -4.56
C ASP A 94 2.95 -9.64 -5.40
N GLY A 95 4.22 -9.40 -5.74
CA GLY A 95 4.64 -8.28 -6.58
C GLY A 95 4.68 -6.93 -5.85
N ALA A 96 4.69 -6.92 -4.51
CA ALA A 96 4.78 -5.68 -3.77
C ALA A 96 6.17 -5.05 -3.93
N TRP A 97 6.18 -3.73 -4.13
CA TRP A 97 7.43 -2.98 -4.02
C TRP A 97 7.77 -2.77 -2.54
N ILE A 98 8.96 -3.20 -2.14
CA ILE A 98 9.46 -3.07 -0.78
C ILE A 98 10.55 -1.98 -0.74
N GLY A 99 10.41 -1.04 0.17
CA GLY A 99 11.40 0.04 0.31
C GLY A 99 11.24 0.84 1.60
N PRO A 100 12.18 1.73 1.89
CA PRO A 100 12.15 2.55 3.09
C PRO A 100 11.01 3.56 3.05
N ALA A 101 10.50 3.95 4.22
CA ALA A 101 9.37 4.87 4.37
C ALA A 101 9.56 6.20 3.60
N GLY A 102 10.79 6.74 3.56
CA GLY A 102 11.11 7.94 2.79
C GLY A 102 10.83 7.80 1.29
N LYS A 103 11.14 6.64 0.70
CA LYS A 103 10.83 6.34 -0.71
C LYS A 103 9.33 6.15 -0.92
N ALA A 104 8.64 5.50 -0.01
CA ALA A 104 7.17 5.41 -0.06
C ALA A 104 6.52 6.80 -0.02
N VAL A 105 6.96 7.69 0.86
CA VAL A 105 6.49 9.10 0.89
C VAL A 105 6.76 9.82 -0.42
N GLN A 106 7.95 9.65 -1.02
CA GLN A 106 8.28 10.23 -2.33
C GLN A 106 7.33 9.72 -3.42
N TRP A 107 7.03 8.41 -3.43
CA TRP A 107 6.08 7.84 -4.38
C TRP A 107 4.65 8.40 -4.19
N PHE A 108 4.18 8.55 -2.96
CA PHE A 108 2.89 9.17 -2.70
C PHE A 108 2.84 10.64 -3.13
N ARG A 109 3.93 11.39 -3.01
CA ARG A 109 4.04 12.76 -3.53
C ARG A 109 4.00 12.77 -5.07
N LYS A 110 4.76 11.90 -5.72
CA LYS A 110 4.72 11.69 -7.17
C LYS A 110 3.29 11.38 -7.65
N ARG A 111 2.63 10.41 -7.03
CA ARG A 111 1.24 10.06 -7.35
C ARG A 111 0.28 11.24 -7.21
N ARG A 112 0.45 12.06 -6.17
CA ARG A 112 -0.42 13.22 -5.92
C ARG A 112 -0.11 14.44 -6.77
N SER A 113 1.03 14.49 -7.42
CA SER A 113 1.35 15.54 -8.38
C SER A 113 0.68 15.33 -9.73
N VAL A 114 0.14 14.14 -9.98
CA VAL A 114 -0.57 13.85 -11.23
C VAL A 114 -2.02 14.29 -11.13
N VAL A 115 -2.45 15.08 -12.10
CA VAL A 115 -3.83 15.57 -12.25
C VAL A 115 -4.40 15.13 -13.56
N PHE A 116 -5.71 14.85 -13.59
CA PHE A 116 -6.44 14.58 -14.80
C PHE A 116 -6.75 15.91 -15.51
N GLU A 117 -6.27 16.07 -16.73
CA GLU A 117 -6.61 17.21 -17.60
C GLU A 117 -7.88 16.95 -18.40
N LYS A 118 -8.06 15.70 -18.83
CA LYS A 118 -9.17 15.30 -19.68
C LYS A 118 -9.54 13.85 -19.41
N VAL A 119 -10.83 13.58 -19.32
CA VAL A 119 -11.39 12.24 -19.30
C VAL A 119 -12.64 12.28 -20.15
N GLU A 120 -12.64 11.60 -21.28
CA GLU A 120 -13.78 11.59 -22.21
C GLU A 120 -13.96 10.24 -22.90
N TRP A 121 -15.17 9.98 -23.38
CA TRP A 121 -15.43 8.84 -24.23
C TRP A 121 -14.91 9.13 -25.66
N ALA A 122 -14.15 8.19 -26.22
CA ALA A 122 -13.60 8.23 -27.55
C ALA A 122 -13.89 6.90 -28.26
N GLY A 123 -14.94 6.88 -29.07
CA GLY A 123 -15.39 5.64 -29.67
C GLY A 123 -15.90 4.63 -28.65
N ASP A 124 -15.27 3.47 -28.59
CA ASP A 124 -15.55 2.37 -27.67
C ASP A 124 -14.68 2.39 -26.39
N GLY A 125 -13.83 3.41 -26.23
CA GLY A 125 -12.90 3.54 -25.12
C GLY A 125 -13.01 4.85 -24.36
N ILE A 126 -12.14 5.01 -23.39
CA ILE A 126 -11.99 6.24 -22.60
C ILE A 126 -10.62 6.84 -22.90
N GLU A 127 -10.57 8.07 -23.39
CA GLU A 127 -9.34 8.85 -23.48
C GLU A 127 -9.09 9.54 -22.13
N VAL A 128 -7.91 9.29 -21.56
CA VAL A 128 -7.48 9.93 -20.32
C VAL A 128 -6.19 10.68 -20.57
N ARG A 129 -6.19 11.98 -20.32
CA ARG A 129 -5.00 12.82 -20.37
C ARG A 129 -4.64 13.27 -18.95
N VAL A 130 -3.39 13.08 -18.59
CA VAL A 130 -2.85 13.45 -17.29
C VAL A 130 -1.61 14.32 -17.45
N LYS A 131 -1.33 15.15 -16.45
CA LYS A 131 -0.04 15.84 -16.34
C LYS A 131 0.49 15.79 -14.91
N SER A 132 1.81 15.97 -14.77
CA SER A 132 2.44 16.16 -13.48
C SER A 132 2.59 17.65 -13.18
N THR A 133 2.16 18.07 -11.97
CA THR A 133 2.41 19.43 -11.46
C THR A 133 3.81 19.60 -10.88
N ALA A 134 4.57 18.51 -10.74
CA ALA A 134 5.95 18.50 -10.22
C ALA A 134 7.03 18.45 -11.33
N GLY A 135 6.63 18.58 -12.60
CA GLY A 135 7.51 18.38 -13.75
C GLY A 135 7.65 16.91 -14.15
N ALA A 136 8.40 16.65 -15.24
CA ALA A 136 8.65 15.29 -15.69
C ALA A 136 9.41 14.50 -14.60
N PRO A 137 8.98 13.28 -14.30
CA PRO A 137 9.67 12.47 -13.31
C PRO A 137 11.07 12.11 -13.85
N ALA A 138 12.10 12.49 -13.11
CA ALA A 138 13.42 11.88 -13.29
C ALA A 138 13.32 10.38 -12.98
N ASP A 139 14.20 9.57 -13.51
CA ASP A 139 14.36 8.18 -13.06
C ASP A 139 14.78 8.20 -11.59
N ASP A 140 13.79 8.07 -10.71
CA ASP A 140 13.93 8.19 -9.25
C ASP A 140 14.01 6.82 -8.56
N GLY A 141 14.03 5.72 -9.36
CA GLY A 141 14.01 4.34 -8.87
C GLY A 141 12.74 3.98 -8.10
N LEU A 142 11.65 4.76 -8.28
CA LEU A 142 10.35 4.49 -7.70
C LEU A 142 9.48 3.69 -8.68
N PRO A 143 8.51 2.93 -8.18
CA PRO A 143 7.54 2.26 -9.04
C PRO A 143 6.82 3.23 -9.97
N GLY A 144 6.53 2.78 -11.19
CA GLY A 144 5.68 3.50 -12.12
C GLY A 144 4.29 3.78 -11.55
N LEU A 145 3.63 4.78 -12.10
CA LEU A 145 2.23 5.03 -11.76
C LEU A 145 1.33 4.23 -12.70
N LEU A 146 0.25 3.71 -12.17
CA LEU A 146 -0.76 2.99 -12.90
C LEU A 146 -2.08 3.75 -12.85
N LEU A 147 -2.78 3.79 -13.99
CA LEU A 147 -4.16 4.20 -14.04
C LEU A 147 -5.04 3.00 -13.72
N ARG A 148 -5.84 3.11 -12.67
CA ARG A 148 -6.81 2.07 -12.32
C ARG A 148 -8.18 2.48 -12.83
N VAL A 149 -8.73 1.67 -13.72
CA VAL A 149 -10.05 1.88 -14.32
C VAL A 149 -11.07 0.99 -13.62
N HIS A 150 -12.11 1.58 -13.10
CA HIS A 150 -13.25 0.88 -12.52
C HIS A 150 -14.43 0.96 -13.47
N SER A 151 -14.82 -0.16 -14.09
CA SER A 151 -16.01 -0.26 -14.92
C SER A 151 -17.18 -0.85 -14.16
N ARG A 152 -18.40 -0.43 -14.49
CA ARG A 152 -19.62 -1.12 -14.07
C ARG A 152 -19.93 -2.23 -15.06
N CYS A 153 -20.21 -3.45 -14.58
CA CYS A 153 -20.82 -4.46 -15.44
C CYS A 153 -22.31 -4.14 -15.58
N PRO A 154 -22.85 -3.98 -16.80
CA PRO A 154 -24.29 -3.84 -17.00
C PRO A 154 -25.01 -5.09 -16.46
N GLY A 155 -26.01 -4.90 -15.61
CA GLY A 155 -26.88 -5.96 -15.11
C GLY A 155 -26.47 -6.66 -13.82
N GLU A 156 -25.27 -6.43 -13.28
CA GLU A 156 -24.84 -7.01 -12.01
C GLU A 156 -24.54 -5.92 -10.98
N TRP A 157 -25.30 -5.87 -9.92
CA TRP A 157 -25.05 -5.07 -8.73
C TRP A 157 -24.69 -5.99 -7.57
N PRO A 158 -23.53 -5.85 -6.92
CA PRO A 158 -22.31 -5.04 -7.21
C PRO A 158 -21.06 -5.91 -7.44
N VAL A 159 -21.02 -6.71 -8.50
CA VAL A 159 -19.76 -7.43 -8.81
C VAL A 159 -18.80 -6.46 -9.46
N ARG A 160 -17.85 -5.98 -8.68
CA ARG A 160 -16.71 -5.22 -9.21
C ARG A 160 -15.78 -6.22 -9.90
N LYS A 161 -15.65 -6.15 -11.22
CA LYS A 161 -14.47 -6.72 -11.88
C LYS A 161 -13.22 -6.14 -11.24
N ASN A 162 -12.15 -6.93 -11.15
CA ASN A 162 -10.86 -6.38 -10.80
C ASN A 162 -10.57 -5.20 -11.74
N PRO A 163 -10.15 -4.04 -11.20
CA PRO A 163 -9.87 -2.89 -12.05
C PRO A 163 -8.76 -3.24 -13.04
N GLU A 164 -8.90 -2.79 -14.27
CA GLU A 164 -7.81 -2.84 -15.23
C GLU A 164 -6.77 -1.78 -14.87
N GLU A 165 -5.51 -2.17 -14.86
CA GLU A 165 -4.41 -1.27 -14.59
C GLU A 165 -3.61 -1.01 -15.86
N VAL A 166 -3.46 0.25 -16.21
CA VAL A 166 -2.73 0.70 -17.39
C VAL A 166 -1.55 1.56 -16.95
N PRO A 167 -0.32 1.30 -17.41
CA PRO A 167 0.82 2.16 -17.14
C PRO A 167 0.58 3.59 -17.60
N LEU A 168 0.89 4.55 -16.74
CA LEU A 168 0.83 5.97 -17.08
C LEU A 168 2.17 6.45 -17.61
N ASN A 169 2.19 6.90 -18.86
CA ASN A 169 3.31 7.66 -19.41
C ASN A 169 3.06 9.14 -19.12
N ILE A 170 3.87 9.73 -18.29
CA ILE A 170 3.82 11.15 -17.95
C ILE A 170 4.95 11.83 -18.68
N ASN A 171 4.62 12.59 -19.69
CA ASN A 171 5.55 13.43 -20.45
C ASN A 171 5.76 14.78 -19.78
#